data_4d8825cbb9facb36b82a72cc8e627f12
#
_entry.id   4d8825cbb9facb36b82a72cc8e627f12
#
_cell.length_a   1.000
_cell.length_b   1.000
_cell.length_c   1.000
_cell.angle_alpha   90.00
_cell.angle_beta   90.00
_cell.angle_gamma   90.00
#
_symmetry.space_group_name_H-M   'P 1'
#
loop_
_entity.id
_entity.type
_entity.pdbx_description
1 polymer ?
#
loop_
_entity_poly.entity_id
_entity_poly.type
_entity_poly.pdbx_seq_one_letter_code
_entity_poly.pdbx_strand_id
1 'polypeptide(L)'
;WIEHWALPDGSKGMEFTELFNAPDDEPRAVATRARDAAVQTIGNLTILSTGLNSAQSNSNWELKRPELMKHSLLPINQHLIKLTIWDEAAIQKRAEELLAKALTIWAK
;
A
#
# COMPACT_ATOMS: atom_id res chain seq x y z
N TRP A 1 -1.42 -2.69 11.45
CA TRP A 1 -0.50 -3.11 10.37
C TRP A 1 0.54 -2.06 10.03
N ILE A 2 0.40 -0.82 10.45
CA ILE A 2 1.48 0.16 10.52
C ILE A 2 2.67 -0.41 11.31
N GLU A 3 2.41 -1.23 12.31
CA GLU A 3 3.45 -1.90 13.09
C GLU A 3 4.35 -2.83 12.30
N HIS A 4 3.84 -3.35 11.18
CA HIS A 4 4.57 -4.32 10.36
C HIS A 4 5.32 -3.68 9.19
N TRP A 5 5.12 -2.38 8.95
CA TRP A 5 5.70 -1.68 7.80
C TRP A 5 6.70 -0.63 8.25
N ALA A 6 7.95 -0.81 7.85
CA ALA A 6 8.96 0.21 8.08
C ALA A 6 8.63 1.48 7.26
N LEU A 7 8.91 2.62 7.85
CA LEU A 7 8.92 3.89 7.13
C LEU A 7 10.11 3.94 6.16
N PRO A 8 10.16 4.93 5.25
CA PRO A 8 11.26 5.04 4.29
C PRO A 8 12.66 5.06 4.89
N ASP A 9 12.80 5.57 6.11
CA ASP A 9 14.07 5.59 6.85
C ASP A 9 14.37 4.29 7.62
N GLY A 10 13.50 3.29 7.50
CA GLY A 10 13.62 2.00 8.20
C GLY A 10 13.05 1.98 9.61
N SER A 11 12.59 3.11 10.13
CA SER A 11 11.99 3.17 11.46
C SER A 11 10.55 2.63 11.48
N LYS A 12 10.07 2.30 12.66
CA LYS A 12 8.67 1.93 12.88
C LYS A 12 7.78 3.16 12.85
N GLY A 13 6.60 3.04 12.27
CA GLY A 13 5.58 4.09 12.34
C GLY A 13 5.12 4.37 13.76
N MET A 14 4.63 5.58 14.01
CA MET A 14 4.09 5.96 15.32
C MET A 14 2.72 5.34 15.57
N GLU A 15 2.49 4.92 16.81
CA GLU A 15 1.15 4.54 17.26
C GLU A 15 0.25 5.76 17.39
N PHE A 16 -1.04 5.55 17.41
CA PHE A 16 -2.03 6.65 17.45
C PHE A 16 -1.78 7.66 18.57
N THR A 17 -1.52 7.18 19.77
CA THR A 17 -1.28 8.06 20.93
C THR A 17 -0.01 8.88 20.81
N GLU A 18 1.07 8.27 20.32
CA GLU A 18 2.33 8.98 20.04
C GLU A 18 2.12 10.04 18.95
N LEU A 19 1.42 9.68 17.88
CA LEU A 19 1.17 10.55 16.76
C LEU A 19 0.32 11.76 17.14
N PHE A 20 -0.69 11.54 17.99
CA PHE A 20 -1.57 12.59 18.48
C PHE A 20 -0.81 13.64 19.29
N ASN A 21 0.18 13.23 20.06
CA ASN A 21 0.98 14.09 20.93
C ASN A 21 2.27 14.63 20.28
N ALA A 22 2.60 14.16 19.06
CA ALA A 22 3.83 14.56 18.36
C ALA A 22 3.69 15.98 17.77
N PRO A 23 4.78 16.76 17.73
CA PRO A 23 4.81 18.00 16.96
C PRO A 23 4.53 17.75 15.48
N ASP A 24 3.88 18.73 14.81
CA ASP A 24 3.51 18.59 13.39
C ASP A 24 4.72 18.46 12.46
N ASP A 25 5.87 18.96 12.86
CA ASP A 25 7.12 18.96 12.10
C ASP A 25 8.05 17.78 12.44
N GLU A 26 7.65 16.90 13.38
CA GLU A 26 8.45 15.74 13.73
C GLU A 26 8.52 14.78 12.54
N PRO A 27 9.75 14.45 12.02
CA PRO A 27 9.89 13.69 10.76
C PRO A 27 9.19 12.34 10.75
N ARG A 28 9.26 11.59 11.84
CA ARG A 28 8.60 10.29 11.96
C ARG A 28 7.07 10.43 11.96
N ALA A 29 6.55 11.50 12.57
CA ALA A 29 5.12 11.78 12.56
C ALA A 29 4.64 12.14 11.14
N VAL A 30 5.39 12.98 10.43
CA VAL A 30 5.08 13.35 9.04
C VAL A 30 5.05 12.10 8.15
N ALA A 31 6.05 11.23 8.25
CA ALA A 31 6.12 10.00 7.46
C ALA A 31 4.98 9.04 7.81
N THR A 32 4.61 8.92 9.09
CA THR A 32 3.50 8.07 9.53
C THR A 32 2.17 8.57 8.97
N ARG A 33 1.92 9.88 9.02
CA ARG A 33 0.69 10.47 8.48
C ARG A 33 0.59 10.30 6.96
N ALA A 34 1.70 10.45 6.25
CA ALA A 34 1.76 10.23 4.80
C ALA A 34 1.41 8.76 4.45
N ARG A 35 1.94 7.82 5.21
CA ARG A 35 1.64 6.40 5.03
C ARG A 35 0.18 6.09 5.34
N ASP A 36 -0.35 6.60 6.43
CA ASP A 36 -1.75 6.39 6.81
C ASP A 36 -2.70 6.92 5.73
N ALA A 37 -2.40 8.07 5.17
CA ALA A 37 -3.18 8.64 4.08
C ALA A 37 -3.11 7.77 2.81
N ALA A 38 -1.92 7.29 2.44
CA ALA A 38 -1.72 6.49 1.23
C ALA A 38 -2.39 5.13 1.30
N VAL A 39 -2.40 4.51 2.47
CA VAL A 39 -2.94 3.15 2.69
C VAL A 39 -4.40 3.01 2.30
N GLN A 40 -5.21 4.04 2.53
CA GLN A 40 -6.64 4.02 2.23
C GLN A 40 -6.97 4.47 0.81
N THR A 41 -5.98 4.77 0.00
CA THR A 41 -6.20 5.18 -1.38
C THR A 41 -6.38 3.98 -2.31
N ILE A 42 -7.03 4.22 -3.45
CA ILE A 42 -7.29 3.16 -4.45
C ILE A 42 -6.01 2.52 -4.98
N GLY A 43 -4.91 3.26 -5.00
CA GLY A 43 -3.61 2.73 -5.42
C GLY A 43 -3.10 1.58 -4.55
N ASN A 44 -3.56 1.51 -3.30
CA ASN A 44 -3.21 0.44 -2.36
C ASN A 44 -4.25 -0.69 -2.28
N LEU A 45 -5.27 -0.64 -3.10
CA LEU A 45 -6.34 -1.65 -3.09
C LEU A 45 -6.22 -2.58 -4.28
N THR A 46 -6.59 -3.84 -4.09
CA THR A 46 -6.69 -4.81 -5.18
C THR A 46 -7.76 -5.85 -4.88
N ILE A 47 -8.01 -6.73 -5.84
CA ILE A 47 -9.02 -7.78 -5.73
C ILE A 47 -8.31 -9.11 -5.48
N LEU A 48 -8.66 -9.78 -4.40
CA LEU A 48 -8.14 -11.09 -4.03
C LEU A 48 -9.29 -12.04 -3.71
N SER A 49 -9.04 -13.35 -3.84
CA SER A 49 -9.96 -14.33 -3.26
C SER A 49 -9.97 -14.21 -1.74
N THR A 50 -11.08 -14.58 -1.10
CA THR A 50 -11.21 -14.53 0.37
C THR A 50 -10.09 -15.34 1.04
N GLY A 51 -9.80 -16.55 0.55
CA GLY A 51 -8.75 -17.40 1.11
C GLY A 51 -7.36 -16.75 1.01
N LEU A 52 -7.02 -16.21 -0.15
CA LEU A 52 -5.73 -15.54 -0.34
C LEU A 52 -5.62 -14.27 0.52
N ASN A 53 -6.65 -13.48 0.58
CA ASN A 53 -6.66 -12.27 1.41
C ASN A 53 -6.50 -12.58 2.89
N SER A 54 -7.19 -13.60 3.39
CA SER A 54 -7.08 -14.03 4.79
C SER A 54 -5.67 -14.54 5.11
N ALA A 55 -5.08 -15.32 4.22
CA ALA A 55 -3.73 -15.85 4.39
C ALA A 55 -2.66 -14.74 4.40
N GLN A 56 -2.84 -13.70 3.62
CA GLN A 56 -1.89 -12.60 3.53
C GLN A 56 -2.09 -11.51 4.58
N SER A 57 -3.34 -11.27 4.97
CA SER A 57 -3.70 -10.30 6.02
C SER A 57 -2.80 -9.05 6.03
N ASN A 58 -2.13 -8.78 7.14
CA ASN A 58 -1.26 -7.62 7.34
C ASN A 58 0.23 -7.90 7.07
N SER A 59 0.55 -8.97 6.35
CA SER A 59 1.93 -9.29 5.98
C SER A 59 2.59 -8.16 5.18
N ASN A 60 3.90 -8.07 5.27
CA ASN A 60 4.66 -7.11 4.48
C ASN A 60 4.68 -7.47 2.99
N TRP A 61 5.15 -6.54 2.16
CA TRP A 61 5.16 -6.73 0.71
C TRP A 61 6.02 -7.90 0.23
N GLU A 62 7.16 -8.13 0.89
CA GLU A 62 8.05 -9.23 0.56
C GLU A 62 7.39 -10.59 0.69
N LEU A 63 6.46 -10.73 1.64
CA LEU A 63 5.68 -11.95 1.84
C LEU A 63 4.46 -12.02 0.91
N LYS A 64 3.79 -10.90 0.69
CA LYS A 64 2.59 -10.84 -0.16
C LYS A 64 2.89 -11.08 -1.64
N ARG A 65 3.97 -10.51 -2.13
CA ARG A 65 4.31 -10.57 -3.55
C ARG A 65 4.42 -11.99 -4.10
N PRO A 66 5.17 -12.92 -3.48
CA PRO A 66 5.27 -14.29 -3.97
C PRO A 66 3.91 -15.02 -4.00
N GLU A 67 3.06 -14.76 -3.02
CA GLU A 67 1.74 -15.40 -2.96
C GLU A 67 0.81 -14.86 -4.05
N LEU A 68 0.88 -13.57 -4.38
CA LEU A 68 0.17 -13.02 -5.53
C LEU A 68 0.64 -13.66 -6.83
N MET A 69 1.94 -13.89 -6.99
CA MET A 69 2.50 -14.57 -8.15
C MET A 69 1.95 -15.98 -8.32
N LYS A 70 1.80 -16.71 -7.23
CA LYS A 70 1.34 -18.11 -7.24
C LYS A 70 -0.15 -18.25 -7.47
N HIS A 71 -0.96 -17.34 -6.91
CA HIS A 71 -2.39 -17.55 -6.74
C HIS A 71 -3.30 -16.57 -7.45
N SER A 72 -2.77 -15.51 -8.05
CA SER A 72 -3.58 -14.51 -8.74
C SER A 72 -3.24 -14.44 -10.24
N LEU A 73 -4.25 -14.66 -11.08
CA LEU A 73 -4.14 -14.52 -12.53
C LEU A 73 -4.76 -13.20 -13.04
N LEU A 74 -5.33 -12.37 -12.14
CA LEU A 74 -5.97 -11.12 -12.53
C LEU A 74 -4.94 -10.15 -13.11
N PRO A 75 -5.21 -9.52 -14.27
CA PRO A 75 -4.27 -8.56 -14.88
C PRO A 75 -3.88 -7.41 -13.95
N ILE A 76 -4.81 -6.94 -13.11
CA ILE A 76 -4.56 -5.89 -12.12
C ILE A 76 -3.47 -6.29 -11.11
N ASN A 77 -3.38 -7.57 -10.77
CA ASN A 77 -2.37 -8.10 -9.86
C ASN A 77 -1.06 -8.44 -10.59
N GLN A 78 -1.10 -8.72 -11.88
CA GLN A 78 0.10 -8.99 -12.68
C GLN A 78 1.04 -7.76 -12.75
N HIS A 79 0.49 -6.57 -12.72
CA HIS A 79 1.29 -5.35 -12.62
C HIS A 79 1.97 -5.20 -11.25
N LEU A 80 1.26 -5.59 -10.19
CA LEU A 80 1.79 -5.52 -8.82
C LEU A 80 3.00 -6.43 -8.61
N ILE A 81 2.97 -7.65 -9.12
CA ILE A 81 4.04 -8.63 -8.87
C ILE A 81 5.38 -8.24 -9.49
N LYS A 82 5.41 -7.30 -10.42
CA LYS A 82 6.63 -6.77 -11.02
C LYS A 82 7.36 -5.79 -10.11
N LEU A 83 6.68 -5.28 -9.07
CA LEU A 83 7.23 -4.28 -8.17
C LEU A 83 7.97 -4.96 -7.02
N THR A 84 9.23 -4.61 -6.82
CA THR A 84 10.03 -5.11 -5.71
C THR A 84 9.85 -4.31 -4.43
N ILE A 85 9.42 -3.05 -4.55
CA ILE A 85 9.17 -2.14 -3.45
C ILE A 85 7.72 -1.68 -3.50
N TRP A 86 7.06 -1.68 -2.36
CA TRP A 86 5.70 -1.16 -2.20
C TRP A 86 5.71 -0.07 -1.14
N ASP A 87 5.76 1.16 -1.57
CA ASP A 87 5.81 2.36 -0.73
C ASP A 87 4.77 3.39 -1.18
N GLU A 88 4.76 4.55 -0.56
CA GLU A 88 3.82 5.63 -0.86
C GLU A 88 3.93 6.10 -2.32
N ALA A 89 5.14 6.16 -2.85
CA ALA A 89 5.37 6.55 -4.26
C ALA A 89 4.80 5.51 -5.23
N ALA A 90 4.98 4.22 -4.95
CA ALA A 90 4.42 3.13 -5.74
C ALA A 90 2.88 3.13 -5.69
N ILE A 91 2.30 3.39 -4.52
CA ILE A 91 0.85 3.51 -4.32
C ILE A 91 0.31 4.68 -5.14
N GLN A 92 0.95 5.84 -5.09
CA GLN A 92 0.54 7.03 -5.84
C GLN A 92 0.60 6.79 -7.34
N LYS A 93 1.69 6.22 -7.82
CA LYS A 93 1.86 5.91 -9.24
C LYS A 93 0.77 4.95 -9.73
N ARG A 94 0.49 3.91 -8.96
CA ARG A 94 -0.57 2.96 -9.31
C ARG A 94 -1.94 3.62 -9.32
N ALA A 95 -2.23 4.52 -8.38
CA ALA A 95 -3.48 5.28 -8.35
C ALA A 95 -3.67 6.11 -9.64
N GLU A 96 -2.61 6.76 -10.10
CA GLU A 96 -2.62 7.54 -11.35
C GLU A 96 -2.87 6.65 -12.56
N GLU A 97 -2.23 5.50 -12.64
CA GLU A 97 -2.41 4.52 -13.72
C GLU A 97 -3.85 3.96 -13.74
N LEU A 98 -4.41 3.64 -12.58
CA LEU A 98 -5.79 3.17 -12.47
C LEU A 98 -6.78 4.27 -12.85
N LEU A 99 -6.54 5.51 -12.46
CA LEU A 99 -7.38 6.65 -12.84
C LEU A 99 -7.34 6.86 -14.36
N ALA A 100 -6.18 6.80 -14.98
CA ALA A 100 -6.05 6.95 -16.43
C ALA A 100 -6.87 5.88 -17.17
N LYS A 101 -6.81 4.62 -16.71
CA LYS A 101 -7.64 3.53 -17.27
C LYS A 101 -9.13 3.76 -17.06
N ALA A 102 -9.52 4.20 -15.86
CA ALA A 102 -10.92 4.50 -15.55
C ALA A 102 -11.48 5.60 -16.46
N LEU A 103 -10.70 6.65 -16.71
CA LEU A 103 -11.09 7.74 -17.61
C LEU A 103 -11.27 7.29 -19.05
N THR A 104 -10.48 6.31 -19.52
CA THR A 104 -10.67 5.75 -20.88
C THR A 104 -11.95 4.91 -21.00
N ILE A 105 -12.43 4.32 -19.90
CA ILE A 105 -13.62 3.47 -19.89
C ILE A 105 -14.90 4.29 -19.68
N TRP A 106 -14.90 5.23 -18.74
CA TRP A 106 -16.09 5.92 -18.28
C TRP A 106 -16.17 7.41 -18.63
N ALA A 107 -15.08 8.05 -18.99
CA ALA A 107 -15.11 9.44 -19.40
C ALA A 107 -15.71 9.57 -20.80
N LYS A 108 -16.71 10.43 -20.94
CA LYS A 108 -17.35 10.71 -22.21
C LYS A 108 -17.48 12.23 -22.42
#